data_df39aee675cf085817b0e7104cf5afd7
#
_entry.id   df39aee675cf085817b0e7104cf5afd7
#
_cell.length_a   1.000
_cell.length_b   1.000
_cell.length_c   1.000
_cell.angle_alpha   90.00
_cell.angle_beta   90.00
_cell.angle_gamma   90.00
#
_symmetry.space_group_name_H-M   'P 1'
#
loop_
_entity.id
_entity.type
_entity.pdbx_description
1 polymer ?
#
loop_
_entity_poly.entity_id
_entity_poly.type
_entity_poly.pdbx_seq_one_letter_code
_entity_poly.pdbx_strand_id
1 'polypeptide(L)'
;MPNSANGGAVPFSQSYPVAAGFTVTSALVFTTSHAIVRHLGDDLHPLVIAFFSNFFSALFYVPLLMRIGIGTLRTEKFSLHVARSFINVASLSTWYMALALIPIADATALGLSAPLFLTIGAALFLGETMKARRWAAIGFG
;
A
#
# COMPACT_ATOMS: atom_id res chain seq x y z
N MET A 1 -17.90 -25.08 35.99
CA MET A 1 -17.44 -24.73 34.63
C MET A 1 -16.56 -23.49 34.74
N PRO A 2 -15.25 -23.55 34.58
CA PRO A 2 -14.37 -22.39 34.67
C PRO A 2 -14.35 -21.65 33.32
N ASN A 3 -14.60 -20.36 33.37
CA ASN A 3 -14.58 -19.40 32.28
C ASN A 3 -13.13 -19.16 31.86
N SER A 4 -12.68 -19.75 30.75
CA SER A 4 -11.38 -19.57 30.15
C SER A 4 -11.48 -18.68 28.91
N ALA A 5 -11.81 -17.41 29.12
CA ALA A 5 -11.82 -16.40 28.05
C ALA A 5 -11.08 -15.12 28.51
N ASN A 6 -9.84 -15.28 28.95
CA ASN A 6 -8.90 -14.16 29.04
C ASN A 6 -7.72 -14.43 28.09
N GLY A 7 -7.99 -14.45 26.80
CA GLY A 7 -7.00 -14.15 25.79
C GLY A 7 -6.57 -12.70 25.99
N GLY A 8 -5.31 -12.48 26.43
CA GLY A 8 -4.77 -11.18 26.79
C GLY A 8 -4.92 -10.13 25.68
N ALA A 9 -6.06 -9.48 25.65
CA ALA A 9 -6.21 -8.24 24.88
C ALA A 9 -5.33 -7.19 25.55
N VAL A 10 -4.25 -6.81 24.90
CA VAL A 10 -3.40 -5.68 25.29
C VAL A 10 -4.34 -4.48 25.48
N PRO A 11 -4.33 -3.80 26.64
CA PRO A 11 -5.25 -2.71 26.88
C PRO A 11 -5.05 -1.64 25.80
N PHE A 12 -6.13 -1.24 25.15
CA PHE A 12 -6.15 -0.31 24.01
C PHE A 12 -5.29 0.93 24.20
N SER A 13 -5.19 1.44 25.44
CA SER A 13 -4.41 2.63 25.77
C SER A 13 -2.89 2.48 25.61
N GLN A 14 -2.33 1.28 25.73
CA GLN A 14 -0.90 1.03 25.55
C GLN A 14 -0.49 0.83 24.10
N SER A 15 -1.43 0.47 23.23
CA SER A 15 -1.18 0.21 21.79
C SER A 15 -1.12 1.49 20.95
N TYR A 16 -1.80 2.56 21.37
CA TYR A 16 -1.87 3.81 20.61
C TYR A 16 -0.52 4.49 20.38
N PRO A 17 0.36 4.72 21.39
CA PRO A 17 1.61 5.42 21.16
C PRO A 17 2.57 4.59 20.28
N VAL A 18 2.55 3.26 20.41
CA VAL A 18 3.36 2.36 19.60
C VAL A 18 2.85 2.37 18.14
N ALA A 19 1.54 2.26 17.93
CA ALA A 19 0.94 2.36 16.62
C ALA A 19 1.20 3.72 15.96
N ALA A 20 1.06 4.81 16.71
CA ALA A 20 1.37 6.16 16.24
C ALA A 20 2.85 6.29 15.84
N GLY A 21 3.77 5.74 16.65
CA GLY A 21 5.20 5.72 16.35
C GLY A 21 5.51 4.99 15.04
N PHE A 22 4.93 3.82 14.84
CA PHE A 22 5.08 3.08 13.57
C PHE A 22 4.51 3.84 12.37
N THR A 23 3.35 4.49 12.53
CA THR A 23 2.73 5.28 11.47
C THR A 23 3.61 6.47 11.07
N VAL A 24 4.11 7.22 12.04
CA VAL A 24 5.00 8.36 11.79
C VAL A 24 6.30 7.89 11.12
N THR A 25 6.91 6.82 11.63
CA THR A 25 8.14 6.27 11.03
C THR A 25 7.90 5.81 9.59
N SER A 26 6.81 5.11 9.34
CA SER A 26 6.43 4.68 7.99
C SER A 26 6.22 5.87 7.04
N ALA A 27 5.55 6.92 7.52
CA ALA A 27 5.32 8.14 6.73
C ALA A 27 6.64 8.84 6.39
N LEU A 28 7.57 8.94 7.33
CA LEU A 28 8.89 9.52 7.09
C LEU A 28 9.70 8.73 6.07
N VAL A 29 9.75 7.39 6.22
CA VAL A 29 10.45 6.51 5.27
C VAL A 29 9.82 6.63 3.89
N PHE A 30 8.50 6.64 3.80
CA PHE A 30 7.77 6.74 2.55
C PHE A 30 8.03 8.09 1.85
N THR A 31 7.96 9.20 2.58
CA THR A 31 8.24 10.54 2.05
C THR A 31 9.68 10.67 1.59
N THR A 32 10.63 10.15 2.36
CA THR A 32 12.04 10.14 1.98
C THR A 32 12.27 9.34 0.70
N SER A 33 11.64 8.17 0.58
CA SER A 33 11.70 7.34 -0.63
C SER A 33 11.17 8.10 -1.85
N HIS A 34 10.06 8.82 -1.72
CA HIS A 34 9.50 9.62 -2.81
C HIS A 34 10.43 10.79 -3.21
N ALA A 35 11.06 11.45 -2.25
CA ALA A 35 12.04 12.51 -2.53
C ALA A 35 13.26 11.96 -3.30
N ILE A 36 13.74 10.77 -2.92
CA ILE A 36 14.83 10.10 -3.62
C ILE A 36 14.42 9.72 -5.05
N VAL A 37 13.24 9.12 -5.24
CA VAL A 37 12.72 8.77 -6.57
C VAL A 37 12.60 10.01 -7.44
N ARG A 38 12.13 11.13 -6.89
CA ARG A 38 12.04 12.40 -7.60
C ARG A 38 13.42 12.90 -8.06
N HIS A 39 14.39 12.89 -7.17
CA HIS A 39 15.75 13.34 -7.47
C HIS A 39 16.44 12.44 -8.52
N LEU A 40 16.27 11.13 -8.41
CA LEU A 40 16.79 10.21 -9.41
C LEU A 40 16.05 10.28 -10.75
N GLY A 41 14.80 10.74 -10.75
CA GLY A 41 13.99 10.90 -11.96
C GLY A 41 14.52 11.99 -12.91
N ASP A 42 15.36 12.88 -12.42
CA ASP A 42 16.05 13.88 -13.26
C ASP A 42 17.16 13.25 -14.13
N ASP A 43 17.80 12.16 -13.63
CA ASP A 43 18.93 11.51 -14.31
C ASP A 43 18.56 10.14 -14.93
N LEU A 44 17.56 9.46 -14.36
CA LEU A 44 17.19 8.11 -14.73
C LEU A 44 15.73 8.02 -15.17
N HIS A 45 15.48 7.19 -16.19
CA HIS A 45 14.11 6.96 -16.61
C HIS A 45 13.28 6.32 -15.47
N PRO A 46 12.05 6.80 -15.16
CA PRO A 46 11.24 6.35 -14.03
C PRO A 46 10.99 4.83 -14.00
N LEU A 47 10.89 4.19 -15.17
CA LEU A 47 10.73 2.74 -15.27
C LEU A 47 11.96 1.97 -14.79
N VAL A 48 13.16 2.53 -14.96
CA VAL A 48 14.41 1.94 -14.46
C VAL A 48 14.40 1.97 -12.93
N ILE A 49 14.00 3.10 -12.35
CA ILE A 49 13.86 3.24 -10.89
C ILE A 49 12.83 2.25 -10.36
N ALA A 50 11.66 2.14 -11.03
CA ALA A 50 10.63 1.19 -10.68
C ALA A 50 11.13 -0.27 -10.72
N PHE A 51 11.86 -0.63 -11.77
CA PHE A 51 12.41 -1.97 -11.92
C PHE A 51 13.39 -2.30 -10.78
N PHE A 52 14.38 -1.45 -10.54
CA PHE A 52 15.36 -1.70 -9.49
C PHE A 52 14.75 -1.71 -8.09
N SER A 53 13.79 -0.82 -7.80
CA SER A 53 13.08 -0.80 -6.53
C SER A 53 12.34 -2.12 -6.27
N ASN A 54 11.63 -2.64 -7.27
CA ASN A 54 10.94 -3.93 -7.17
C ASN A 54 11.93 -5.10 -7.07
N PHE A 55 13.02 -5.05 -7.84
CA PHE A 55 14.05 -6.08 -7.83
C PHE A 55 14.71 -6.20 -6.45
N PHE A 56 15.16 -5.09 -5.87
CA PHE A 56 15.76 -5.11 -4.54
C PHE A 56 14.75 -5.49 -3.46
N SER A 57 13.49 -5.03 -3.55
CA SER A 57 12.43 -5.47 -2.66
C SER A 57 12.25 -6.98 -2.72
N ALA A 58 12.17 -7.56 -3.91
CA ALA A 58 12.06 -9.01 -4.09
C ALA A 58 13.26 -9.74 -3.47
N LEU A 59 14.47 -9.24 -3.70
CA LEU A 59 15.69 -9.82 -3.15
C LEU A 59 15.68 -9.82 -1.61
N PHE A 60 15.15 -8.77 -1.00
CA PHE A 60 15.00 -8.66 0.46
C PHE A 60 14.00 -9.68 1.04
N TYR A 61 12.99 -10.07 0.25
CA TYR A 61 12.02 -11.09 0.65
C TYR A 61 12.55 -12.53 0.52
N VAL A 62 13.58 -12.78 -0.30
CA VAL A 62 14.13 -14.13 -0.50
C VAL A 62 14.54 -14.81 0.81
N PRO A 63 15.35 -14.21 1.72
CA PRO A 63 15.73 -14.87 2.95
C PRO A 63 14.55 -15.13 3.88
N LEU A 64 13.52 -14.27 3.85
CA LEU A 64 12.29 -14.48 4.60
C LEU A 64 11.51 -15.68 4.04
N LEU A 65 11.38 -15.77 2.72
CA LEU A 65 10.75 -16.90 2.05
C LEU A 65 11.46 -18.24 2.35
N MET A 66 12.78 -18.22 2.36
CA MET A 66 13.57 -19.41 2.72
C MET A 66 13.33 -19.87 4.15
N ARG A 67 13.04 -18.96 5.08
CA ARG A 67 12.70 -19.28 6.47
C ARG A 67 11.28 -19.80 6.65
N ILE A 68 10.32 -19.26 5.92
CA ILE A 68 8.90 -19.63 6.03
C ILE A 68 8.59 -20.93 5.27
N GLY A 69 9.42 -21.27 4.28
CA GLY A 69 9.25 -22.44 3.42
C GLY A 69 8.44 -22.15 2.16
N ILE A 70 8.94 -22.65 1.05
CA ILE A 70 8.36 -22.46 -0.30
C ILE A 70 6.95 -23.10 -0.41
N GLY A 71 6.63 -24.06 0.46
CA GLY A 71 5.31 -24.69 0.50
C GLY A 71 4.16 -23.73 0.79
N THR A 72 4.43 -22.62 1.49
CA THR A 72 3.43 -21.57 1.80
C THR A 72 3.01 -20.78 0.55
N LEU A 73 3.80 -20.82 -0.52
CA LEU A 73 3.50 -20.16 -1.80
C LEU A 73 2.55 -20.99 -2.68
N ARG A 74 2.24 -22.23 -2.29
CA ARG A 74 1.34 -23.08 -3.05
C ARG A 74 -0.10 -22.58 -2.88
N THR A 75 -0.56 -21.83 -3.86
CA THR A 75 -1.92 -21.28 -3.89
C THR A 75 -2.74 -21.93 -4.99
N GLU A 76 -3.99 -22.25 -4.69
CA GLU A 76 -4.93 -22.79 -5.68
C GLU A 76 -5.38 -21.76 -6.72
N LYS A 77 -5.16 -20.48 -6.45
CA LYS A 77 -5.59 -19.36 -7.31
C LYS A 77 -4.42 -18.58 -7.89
N PHE A 78 -3.44 -19.29 -8.43
CA PHE A 78 -2.22 -18.70 -8.99
C PHE A 78 -2.51 -17.60 -10.04
N SER A 79 -3.49 -17.82 -10.92
CA SER A 79 -3.89 -16.85 -11.95
C SER A 79 -4.33 -15.50 -11.36
N LEU A 80 -5.07 -15.50 -10.26
CA LEU A 80 -5.48 -14.26 -9.59
C LEU A 80 -4.30 -13.53 -8.96
N HIS A 81 -3.32 -14.26 -8.43
CA HIS A 81 -2.12 -13.64 -7.88
C HIS A 81 -1.25 -13.02 -8.97
N VAL A 82 -1.13 -13.68 -10.13
CA VAL A 82 -0.41 -13.14 -11.29
C VAL A 82 -1.10 -11.87 -11.81
N ALA A 83 -2.42 -11.89 -11.98
CA ALA A 83 -3.20 -10.74 -12.43
C ALA A 83 -3.04 -9.55 -11.44
N ARG A 84 -3.15 -9.80 -10.14
CA ARG A 84 -2.93 -8.80 -9.09
C ARG A 84 -1.52 -8.22 -9.14
N SER A 85 -0.51 -9.06 -9.32
CA SER A 85 0.89 -8.62 -9.41
C SER A 85 1.11 -7.74 -10.62
N PHE A 86 0.54 -8.10 -11.77
CA PHE A 86 0.63 -7.30 -12.99
C PHE A 86 0.00 -5.91 -12.82
N ILE A 87 -1.20 -5.84 -12.24
CA ILE A 87 -1.87 -4.58 -11.93
C ILE A 87 -1.04 -3.74 -10.95
N ASN A 88 -0.45 -4.37 -9.93
CA ASN A 88 0.42 -3.69 -8.97
C ASN A 88 1.65 -3.07 -9.63
N VAL A 89 2.34 -3.83 -10.50
CA VAL A 89 3.52 -3.34 -11.22
C VAL A 89 3.14 -2.18 -12.14
N ALA A 90 2.02 -2.28 -12.88
CA ALA A 90 1.54 -1.20 -13.73
C ALA A 90 1.21 0.07 -12.90
N SER A 91 0.52 -0.08 -11.78
CA SER A 91 0.18 1.01 -10.86
C SER A 91 1.43 1.69 -10.31
N LEU A 92 2.41 0.91 -9.84
CA LEU A 92 3.65 1.44 -9.28
C LEU A 92 4.50 2.15 -10.35
N SER A 93 4.55 1.61 -11.55
CA SER A 93 5.24 2.24 -12.69
C SER A 93 4.61 3.59 -13.03
N THR A 94 3.27 3.66 -13.08
CA THR A 94 2.54 4.90 -13.31
C THR A 94 2.78 5.91 -12.19
N TRP A 95 2.84 5.45 -10.94
CA TRP A 95 3.14 6.30 -9.80
C TRP A 95 4.54 6.92 -9.89
N TYR A 96 5.56 6.14 -10.24
CA TYR A 96 6.92 6.67 -10.43
C TYR A 96 7.02 7.63 -11.61
N MET A 97 6.27 7.37 -12.69
CA MET A 97 6.14 8.33 -13.80
C MET A 97 5.53 9.65 -13.32
N ALA A 98 4.47 9.59 -12.51
CA ALA A 98 3.85 10.79 -11.95
C ALA A 98 4.84 11.57 -11.07
N LEU A 99 5.57 10.90 -10.17
CA LEU A 99 6.58 11.54 -9.31
C LEU A 99 7.70 12.23 -10.08
N ALA A 100 8.05 11.71 -11.26
CA ALA A 100 9.07 12.32 -12.13
C ALA A 100 8.54 13.51 -12.93
N LEU A 101 7.27 13.49 -13.34
CA LEU A 101 6.71 14.46 -14.27
C LEU A 101 6.00 15.63 -13.60
N ILE A 102 5.45 15.45 -12.39
CA ILE A 102 4.69 16.48 -11.67
C ILE A 102 5.30 16.75 -10.29
N PRO A 103 5.04 17.92 -9.68
CA PRO A 103 5.48 18.23 -8.33
C PRO A 103 4.99 17.16 -7.32
N ILE A 104 5.84 16.82 -6.35
CA ILE A 104 5.51 15.81 -5.32
C ILE A 104 4.21 16.17 -4.58
N ALA A 105 3.97 17.45 -4.34
CA ALA A 105 2.75 17.93 -3.68
C ALA A 105 1.49 17.55 -4.47
N ASP A 106 1.52 17.75 -5.79
CA ASP A 106 0.39 17.42 -6.67
C ASP A 106 0.21 15.90 -6.80
N ALA A 107 1.32 15.15 -6.94
CA ALA A 107 1.27 13.70 -6.97
C ALA A 107 0.68 13.12 -5.67
N THR A 108 1.10 13.63 -4.51
CA THR A 108 0.58 13.17 -3.22
C THR A 108 -0.88 13.57 -3.01
N ALA A 109 -1.29 14.78 -3.43
CA ALA A 109 -2.68 15.21 -3.38
C ALA A 109 -3.59 14.30 -4.22
N LEU A 110 -3.14 13.96 -5.44
CA LEU A 110 -3.84 12.98 -6.28
C LEU A 110 -3.87 11.58 -5.63
N GLY A 111 -2.78 11.16 -5.00
CA GLY A 111 -2.70 9.90 -4.28
C GLY A 111 -3.69 9.82 -3.10
N LEU A 112 -3.91 10.92 -2.40
CA LEU A 112 -4.89 11.01 -1.31
C LEU A 112 -6.35 10.89 -1.80
N SER A 113 -6.61 11.12 -3.07
CA SER A 113 -7.93 10.90 -3.67
C SER A 113 -8.23 9.41 -3.95
N ALA A 114 -7.23 8.53 -3.91
CA ALA A 114 -7.39 7.10 -4.19
C ALA A 114 -8.48 6.40 -3.34
N PRO A 115 -8.64 6.66 -2.03
CA PRO A 115 -9.73 6.09 -1.25
C PRO A 115 -11.13 6.49 -1.74
N LEU A 116 -11.28 7.69 -2.33
CA LEU A 116 -12.55 8.14 -2.90
C LEU A 116 -12.90 7.28 -4.13
N PHE A 117 -11.95 7.11 -5.05
CA PHE A 117 -12.14 6.25 -6.23
C PHE A 117 -12.37 4.79 -5.85
N LEU A 118 -11.64 4.28 -4.84
CA LEU A 118 -11.84 2.93 -4.34
C LEU A 118 -13.25 2.74 -3.79
N THR A 119 -13.76 3.72 -3.05
CA THR A 119 -15.09 3.68 -2.44
C THR A 119 -16.18 3.72 -3.50
N ILE A 120 -16.03 4.59 -4.50
CA ILE A 120 -16.97 4.67 -5.64
C ILE A 120 -16.91 3.37 -6.46
N GLY A 121 -15.70 2.86 -6.73
CA GLY A 121 -15.52 1.59 -7.44
C GLY A 121 -16.16 0.42 -6.71
N ALA A 122 -15.99 0.31 -5.39
CA ALA A 122 -16.64 -0.72 -4.59
C ALA A 122 -18.16 -0.66 -4.66
N ALA A 123 -18.74 0.55 -4.61
CA ALA A 123 -20.19 0.71 -4.77
C ALA A 123 -20.70 0.26 -6.13
N LEU A 124 -19.98 0.60 -7.21
CA LEU A 124 -20.40 0.32 -8.58
C LEU A 124 -20.20 -1.15 -8.95
N PHE A 125 -19.07 -1.77 -8.56
CA PHE A 125 -18.71 -3.12 -8.98
C PHE A 125 -19.20 -4.23 -8.04
N LEU A 126 -19.25 -3.94 -6.72
CA LEU A 126 -19.68 -4.92 -5.71
C LEU A 126 -21.17 -4.77 -5.35
N GLY A 127 -21.85 -3.72 -5.82
CA GLY A 127 -23.26 -3.49 -5.49
C GLY A 127 -23.50 -3.21 -4.02
N GLU A 128 -22.46 -2.76 -3.28
CA GLU A 128 -22.61 -2.41 -1.86
C GLU A 128 -23.54 -1.20 -1.70
N THR A 129 -24.59 -1.39 -0.92
CA THR A 129 -25.49 -0.29 -0.54
C THR A 129 -24.77 0.64 0.42
N MET A 130 -24.25 1.74 -0.11
CA MET A 130 -23.57 2.74 0.72
C MET A 130 -24.58 3.53 1.54
N LYS A 131 -24.37 3.56 2.86
CA LYS A 131 -25.15 4.43 3.75
C LYS A 131 -24.87 5.90 3.39
N ALA A 132 -25.91 6.75 3.48
CA ALA A 132 -25.85 8.18 3.13
C ALA A 132 -24.66 8.94 3.80
N ARG A 133 -24.22 8.50 4.98
CA ARG A 133 -23.04 9.05 5.68
C ARG A 133 -21.74 8.88 4.90
N ARG A 134 -21.58 7.79 4.11
CA ARG A 134 -20.39 7.56 3.28
C ARG A 134 -20.39 8.46 2.04
N TRP A 135 -21.58 8.68 1.44
CA TRP A 135 -21.74 9.63 0.34
C TRP A 135 -21.44 11.08 0.78
N ALA A 136 -21.89 11.47 1.98
CA ALA A 136 -21.55 12.77 2.55
C ALA A 136 -20.03 12.92 2.76
N ALA A 137 -19.34 11.89 3.29
CA ALA A 137 -17.89 11.91 3.48
C ALA A 137 -17.11 12.05 2.15
N ILE A 138 -17.58 11.42 1.08
CA ILE A 138 -16.99 11.55 -0.28
C ILE A 138 -17.18 12.97 -0.82
N GLY A 139 -18.30 13.61 -0.53
CA GLY A 139 -18.60 14.98 -0.98
C GLY A 139 -17.85 16.07 -0.23
N PHE A 140 -17.31 15.77 0.97
CA PHE A 140 -16.53 16.72 1.78
C PHE A 140 -15.01 16.49 1.71
N GLY A 141 -14.53 15.41 1.11
CA GLY A 141 -13.09 15.08 0.95
C GLY A 141 -12.61 15.38 -0.44
#